data_379d31e2d582fe8cdf06585db3ea6c54
#
_entry.id   379d31e2d582fe8cdf06585db3ea6c54
#
_cell.length_a   1.000
_cell.length_b   1.000
_cell.length_c   1.000
_cell.angle_alpha   90.00
_cell.angle_beta   90.00
_cell.angle_gamma   90.00
#
_symmetry.space_group_name_H-M   'P 1'
#
loop_
_entity.id
_entity.type
_entity.pdbx_description
1 polymer ?
#
loop_
_entity_poly.entity_id
_entity_poly.type
_entity_poly.pdbx_seq_one_letter_code
_entity_poly.pdbx_strand_id
1 'polypeptide(L)'
;MKVDLHCHSHFSDGKHPPEYLLSRAERNQLTHLAITDHDYLAPTYAGDDSKVKLIPGVEISCLWERVEIHIVGLLVDPANQLLQQLLLSQQHKRKQRIADIDKLLNKQAVTGLMQYLEELQCISYTRSHVADFLVESGLCKDRKRAFRSYLGHGGKLYIKADWCS
;
A
#
# COMPACT_ATOMS: atom_id res chain seq x y z
N MET A 1 12.32 5.66 -25.04
CA MET A 1 11.78 6.18 -23.76
C MET A 1 11.56 5.00 -22.85
N LYS A 2 12.12 4.99 -21.64
CA LYS A 2 11.91 3.97 -20.62
C LYS A 2 11.13 4.59 -19.48
N VAL A 3 10.00 4.02 -19.10
CA VAL A 3 9.13 4.56 -18.04
C VAL A 3 8.73 3.46 -17.07
N ASP A 4 8.54 3.82 -15.81
CA ASP A 4 7.88 3.00 -14.80
C ASP A 4 6.78 3.86 -14.16
N LEU A 5 5.53 3.51 -14.40
CA LEU A 5 4.36 4.30 -14.02
C LEU A 5 3.53 3.66 -12.90
N HIS A 6 4.04 2.57 -12.30
CA HIS A 6 3.36 1.88 -11.22
C HIS A 6 4.37 1.16 -10.34
N CYS A 7 4.76 1.80 -9.27
CA CYS A 7 5.55 1.17 -8.21
C CYS A 7 5.16 1.72 -6.84
N HIS A 8 5.53 0.99 -5.78
CA HIS A 8 5.17 1.33 -4.40
C HIS A 8 6.40 1.62 -3.56
N SER A 9 6.27 2.60 -2.68
CA SER A 9 7.26 2.92 -1.67
C SER A 9 6.90 2.28 -0.31
N HIS A 10 7.78 2.49 0.69
CA HIS A 10 7.53 2.05 2.06
C HIS A 10 6.33 2.76 2.73
N PHE A 11 5.80 3.83 2.13
CA PHE A 11 4.59 4.48 2.64
C PHE A 11 3.35 3.61 2.48
N SER A 12 3.36 2.66 1.53
CA SER A 12 2.39 1.56 1.48
C SER A 12 3.11 0.21 1.62
N ASP A 13 3.02 -0.70 0.68
CA ASP A 13 3.59 -2.04 0.78
C ASP A 13 4.86 -2.30 -0.05
N GLY A 14 5.47 -1.25 -0.54
CA GLY A 14 6.83 -1.29 -1.09
C GLY A 14 7.88 -1.39 0.02
N LYS A 15 9.10 -1.81 -0.36
CA LYS A 15 10.20 -2.03 0.60
C LYS A 15 11.13 -0.83 0.77
N HIS A 16 11.08 0.13 -0.15
CA HIS A 16 12.10 1.17 -0.23
C HIS A 16 11.49 2.56 -0.16
N PRO A 17 12.22 3.55 0.37
CA PRO A 17 11.78 4.94 0.36
C PRO A 17 11.82 5.53 -1.07
N PRO A 18 11.05 6.61 -1.32
CA PRO A 18 10.99 7.27 -2.62
C PRO A 18 12.35 7.63 -3.23
N GLU A 19 13.27 8.09 -2.39
CA GLU A 19 14.63 8.50 -2.81
C GLU A 19 15.43 7.31 -3.38
N TYR A 20 15.27 6.13 -2.78
CA TYR A 20 15.89 4.91 -3.29
C TYR A 20 15.27 4.50 -4.62
N LEU A 21 13.94 4.61 -4.76
CA LEU A 21 13.22 4.29 -6.00
C LEU A 21 13.66 5.23 -7.12
N LEU A 22 13.81 6.52 -6.84
CA LEU A 22 14.31 7.51 -7.80
C LEU A 22 15.75 7.19 -8.22
N SER A 23 16.65 6.95 -7.28
CA SER A 23 18.04 6.55 -7.56
C SER A 23 18.12 5.26 -8.39
N ARG A 24 17.24 4.29 -8.11
CA ARG A 24 17.12 3.05 -8.90
C ARG A 24 16.62 3.33 -10.32
N ALA A 25 15.66 4.23 -10.47
CA ALA A 25 15.14 4.65 -11.77
C ALA A 25 16.26 5.30 -12.61
N GLU A 26 17.07 6.17 -12.02
CA GLU A 26 18.24 6.80 -12.68
C GLU A 26 19.25 5.75 -13.13
N ARG A 27 19.64 4.82 -12.26
CA ARG A 27 20.56 3.71 -12.62
C ARG A 27 20.02 2.85 -13.75
N ASN A 28 18.71 2.66 -13.83
CA ASN A 28 18.05 1.91 -14.90
C ASN A 28 17.76 2.76 -16.15
N GLN A 29 18.18 4.03 -16.15
CA GLN A 29 17.98 4.96 -17.26
C GLN A 29 16.50 5.18 -17.61
N LEU A 30 15.64 5.21 -16.60
CA LEU A 30 14.25 5.63 -16.76
C LEU A 30 14.21 7.13 -17.05
N THR A 31 13.25 7.54 -17.87
CA THR A 31 12.98 8.96 -18.13
C THR A 31 11.84 9.48 -17.25
N HIS A 32 10.93 8.60 -16.83
CA HIS A 32 9.78 8.95 -16.01
C HIS A 32 9.54 7.85 -14.97
N LEU A 33 9.14 8.26 -13.76
CA LEU A 33 8.76 7.38 -12.67
C LEU A 33 7.48 7.91 -12.04
N ALA A 34 6.49 7.04 -11.77
CA ALA A 34 5.38 7.32 -10.88
C ALA A 34 5.42 6.38 -9.67
N ILE A 35 5.46 6.93 -8.47
CA ILE A 35 5.23 6.19 -7.23
C ILE A 35 3.75 6.29 -6.94
N THR A 36 3.07 5.14 -6.93
CA THR A 36 1.62 5.03 -6.87
C THR A 36 1.20 4.23 -5.65
N ASP A 37 1.59 4.71 -4.47
CA ASP A 37 1.28 4.05 -3.20
C ASP A 37 -0.23 3.88 -3.02
N HIS A 38 -0.64 2.82 -2.33
CA HIS A 38 -2.04 2.54 -2.04
C HIS A 38 -2.69 3.64 -1.21
N ASP A 39 -3.69 4.32 -1.79
CA ASP A 39 -4.49 5.38 -1.14
C ASP A 39 -3.63 6.46 -0.45
N TYR A 40 -2.41 6.68 -0.97
CA TYR A 40 -1.48 7.69 -0.46
C TYR A 40 -0.68 8.32 -1.60
N LEU A 41 -0.63 9.65 -1.60
CA LEU A 41 0.24 10.39 -2.51
C LEU A 41 1.61 10.57 -1.84
N ALA A 42 2.59 9.81 -2.31
CA ALA A 42 3.96 10.00 -1.87
C ALA A 42 4.44 11.40 -2.24
N PRO A 43 5.17 12.09 -1.33
CA PRO A 43 5.80 13.36 -1.68
C PRO A 43 6.73 13.18 -2.88
N THR A 44 6.63 14.04 -3.86
CA THR A 44 7.51 14.03 -5.03
C THR A 44 8.75 14.86 -4.74
N TYR A 45 9.82 14.21 -4.33
CA TYR A 45 11.13 14.82 -4.11
C TYR A 45 12.01 14.59 -5.34
N ALA A 46 11.77 15.33 -6.42
CA ALA A 46 12.79 15.47 -7.45
C ALA A 46 13.70 16.62 -7.03
N GLY A 47 14.95 16.34 -6.69
CA GLY A 47 15.96 17.40 -6.65
C GLY A 47 16.06 18.04 -8.05
N ASP A 48 16.42 19.33 -8.11
CA ASP A 48 16.51 20.09 -9.36
C ASP A 48 17.41 19.43 -10.44
N ASP A 49 18.31 18.52 -10.00
CA ASP A 49 19.26 17.81 -10.88
C ASP A 49 18.83 16.42 -11.32
N SER A 50 17.63 15.93 -10.95
CA SER A 50 17.20 14.58 -11.33
C SER A 50 16.92 14.48 -12.83
N LYS A 51 17.53 13.48 -13.48
CA LYS A 51 17.28 13.14 -14.87
C LYS A 51 15.95 12.40 -15.10
N VAL A 52 15.33 11.93 -14.01
CA VAL A 52 14.05 11.22 -14.03
C VAL A 52 12.94 12.18 -13.66
N LYS A 53 11.97 12.35 -14.56
CA LYS A 53 10.77 13.13 -14.27
C LYS A 53 9.82 12.33 -13.38
N LEU A 54 9.56 12.84 -12.16
CA LEU A 54 8.53 12.27 -11.30
C LEU A 54 7.14 12.68 -11.76
N ILE A 55 6.25 11.70 -11.87
CA ILE A 55 4.84 11.88 -12.22
C ILE A 55 4.03 11.67 -10.94
N PRO A 56 3.26 12.66 -10.47
CA PRO A 56 2.36 12.46 -9.34
C PRO A 56 1.37 11.34 -9.65
N GLY A 57 1.32 10.33 -8.78
CA GLY A 57 0.47 9.16 -8.98
C GLY A 57 0.00 8.56 -7.68
N VAL A 58 -1.09 7.82 -7.74
CA VAL A 58 -1.68 7.11 -6.61
C VAL A 58 -2.43 5.89 -7.10
N GLU A 59 -2.42 4.80 -6.33
CA GLU A 59 -3.27 3.64 -6.58
C GLU A 59 -4.44 3.65 -5.61
N ILE A 60 -5.65 3.91 -6.11
CA ILE A 60 -6.86 4.01 -5.31
C ILE A 60 -7.58 2.66 -5.27
N SER A 61 -7.85 2.17 -4.06
CA SER A 61 -8.63 0.96 -3.85
C SER A 61 -10.12 1.26 -3.99
N CYS A 62 -10.79 0.53 -4.87
CA CYS A 62 -12.20 0.74 -5.20
C CYS A 62 -12.99 -0.57 -5.14
N LEU A 63 -14.32 -0.45 -5.05
CA LEU A 63 -15.26 -1.54 -5.28
C LEU A 63 -16.01 -1.30 -6.59
N TRP A 64 -15.92 -2.26 -7.51
CA TRP A 64 -16.74 -2.30 -8.71
C TRP A 64 -17.57 -3.59 -8.70
N GLU A 65 -18.88 -3.46 -8.71
CA GLU A 65 -19.80 -4.62 -8.67
C GLU A 65 -19.43 -5.67 -7.58
N ARG A 66 -19.03 -5.20 -6.40
CA ARG A 66 -18.55 -5.98 -5.23
C ARG A 66 -17.18 -6.66 -5.41
N VAL A 67 -16.47 -6.37 -6.49
CA VAL A 67 -15.09 -6.82 -6.71
C VAL A 67 -14.14 -5.71 -6.26
N GLU A 68 -13.10 -6.06 -5.48
CA GLU A 68 -12.00 -5.13 -5.17
C GLU A 68 -11.17 -4.93 -6.45
N ILE A 69 -11.07 -3.68 -6.89
CA ILE A 69 -10.19 -3.26 -7.99
C ILE A 69 -9.28 -2.13 -7.52
N HIS A 70 -8.19 -1.94 -8.22
CA HIS A 70 -7.28 -0.83 -7.98
C HIS A 70 -7.20 0.05 -9.22
N ILE A 71 -7.34 1.35 -9.04
CA ILE A 71 -7.29 2.34 -10.11
C ILE A 71 -6.03 3.17 -9.94
N VAL A 72 -5.14 3.12 -10.92
CA VAL A 72 -3.93 3.94 -10.95
C VAL A 72 -4.26 5.30 -11.56
N GLY A 73 -4.23 6.34 -10.73
CA GLY A 73 -4.30 7.73 -11.15
C GLY A 73 -2.90 8.27 -11.41
N LEU A 74 -2.67 8.85 -12.59
CA LEU A 74 -1.42 9.51 -12.96
C LEU A 74 -1.69 10.97 -13.28
N LEU A 75 -0.66 11.82 -13.13
CA LEU A 75 -0.76 13.27 -13.35
C LEU A 75 -1.85 13.90 -12.48
N VAL A 76 -2.09 13.32 -11.31
CA VAL A 76 -3.05 13.87 -10.36
C VAL A 76 -2.52 15.19 -9.77
N ASP A 77 -3.43 16.08 -9.42
CA ASP A 77 -3.07 17.31 -8.70
C ASP A 77 -2.98 17.01 -7.19
N PRO A 78 -1.77 17.03 -6.59
CA PRO A 78 -1.61 16.79 -5.15
C PRO A 78 -2.32 17.82 -4.27
N ALA A 79 -2.60 19.01 -4.77
CA ALA A 79 -3.29 20.06 -4.04
C ALA A 79 -4.83 19.94 -4.11
N ASN A 80 -5.36 19.02 -4.92
CA ASN A 80 -6.79 18.81 -5.05
C ASN A 80 -7.40 18.33 -3.74
N GLN A 81 -8.26 19.16 -3.12
CA GLN A 81 -8.85 18.90 -1.81
C GLN A 81 -9.76 17.66 -1.79
N LEU A 82 -10.52 17.40 -2.87
CA LEU A 82 -11.40 16.24 -2.97
C LEU A 82 -10.59 14.95 -3.01
N LEU A 83 -9.49 14.93 -3.77
CA LEU A 83 -8.56 13.79 -3.79
C LEU A 83 -7.97 13.56 -2.41
N GLN A 84 -7.46 14.59 -1.75
CA GLN A 84 -6.90 14.46 -0.39
C GLN A 84 -7.91 13.91 0.61
N GLN A 85 -9.16 14.41 0.59
CA GLN A 85 -10.23 13.89 1.45
C GLN A 85 -10.55 12.42 1.16
N LEU A 86 -10.62 12.03 -0.13
CA LEU A 86 -10.83 10.66 -0.53
C LEU A 86 -9.72 9.76 0.03
N LEU A 87 -8.45 10.12 -0.16
CA LEU A 87 -7.32 9.33 0.30
C LEU A 87 -7.28 9.20 1.83
N LEU A 88 -7.55 10.27 2.57
CA LEU A 88 -7.66 10.21 4.03
C LEU A 88 -8.79 9.27 4.49
N SER A 89 -9.94 9.31 3.84
CA SER A 89 -11.06 8.40 4.10
C SER A 89 -10.65 6.94 3.86
N GLN A 90 -9.98 6.67 2.74
CA GLN A 90 -9.51 5.33 2.39
C GLN A 90 -8.46 4.82 3.39
N GLN A 91 -7.52 5.65 3.81
CA GLN A 91 -6.54 5.29 4.84
C GLN A 91 -7.20 4.96 6.18
N HIS A 92 -8.27 5.69 6.55
CA HIS A 92 -9.05 5.37 7.73
C HIS A 92 -9.71 3.97 7.62
N LYS A 93 -10.31 3.68 6.48
CA LYS A 93 -10.91 2.36 6.19
C LYS A 93 -9.85 1.23 6.23
N ARG A 94 -8.63 1.50 5.73
CA ARG A 94 -7.51 0.56 5.85
C ARG A 94 -7.16 0.27 7.30
N LYS A 95 -6.97 1.32 8.11
CA LYS A 95 -6.67 1.18 9.54
C LYS A 95 -7.76 0.39 10.26
N GLN A 96 -9.02 0.69 9.98
CA GLN A 96 -10.16 -0.05 10.56
C GLN A 96 -10.14 -1.52 10.15
N ARG A 97 -9.92 -1.83 8.86
CA ARG A 97 -9.83 -3.22 8.38
C ARG A 97 -8.72 -4.00 9.09
N ILE A 98 -7.55 -3.39 9.27
CA ILE A 98 -6.44 -4.01 9.98
C ILE A 98 -6.75 -4.21 11.47
N ALA A 99 -7.37 -3.22 12.12
CA ALA A 99 -7.80 -3.37 13.51
C ALA A 99 -8.82 -4.52 13.70
N ASP A 100 -9.69 -4.73 12.73
CA ASP A 100 -10.63 -5.86 12.77
C ASP A 100 -9.93 -7.20 12.53
N ILE A 101 -8.88 -7.25 11.68
CA ILE A 101 -8.01 -8.43 11.55
C ILE A 101 -7.27 -8.70 12.88
N ASP A 102 -6.72 -7.67 13.51
CA ASP A 102 -6.04 -7.81 14.82
C ASP A 102 -6.96 -8.39 15.88
N LYS A 103 -8.23 -7.95 15.96
CA LYS A 103 -9.22 -8.55 16.87
C LYS A 103 -9.44 -10.04 16.62
N LEU A 104 -9.43 -10.47 15.34
CA LEU A 104 -9.55 -11.89 14.99
C LEU A 104 -8.31 -12.69 15.38
N LEU A 105 -7.12 -12.13 15.23
CA LEU A 105 -5.86 -12.72 15.67
C LEU A 105 -5.81 -12.86 17.19
N ASN A 106 -6.18 -11.81 17.92
CA ASN A 106 -6.20 -11.81 19.38
C ASN A 106 -7.14 -12.90 19.94
N LYS A 107 -8.28 -13.19 19.28
CA LYS A 107 -9.15 -14.32 19.63
C LYS A 107 -8.49 -15.69 19.47
N GLN A 108 -7.41 -15.77 18.68
CA GLN A 108 -6.62 -16.98 18.47
C GLN A 108 -5.32 -16.96 19.29
N ALA A 109 -5.20 -16.06 20.28
CA ALA A 109 -4.01 -15.83 21.10
C ALA A 109 -2.77 -15.41 20.30
N VAL A 110 -2.96 -14.80 19.13
CA VAL A 110 -1.90 -14.20 18.31
C VAL A 110 -1.96 -12.69 18.50
N THR A 111 -0.95 -12.11 19.10
CA THR A 111 -0.87 -10.68 19.45
C THR A 111 0.30 -10.00 18.79
N GLY A 112 0.32 -8.66 18.78
CA GLY A 112 1.47 -7.87 18.34
C GLY A 112 1.36 -7.30 16.90
N LEU A 113 0.27 -7.57 16.17
CA LEU A 113 0.11 -7.03 14.81
C LEU A 113 0.17 -5.50 14.79
N MET A 114 -0.52 -4.82 15.69
CA MET A 114 -0.55 -3.35 15.70
C MET A 114 0.82 -2.76 16.01
N GLN A 115 1.55 -3.33 16.99
CA GLN A 115 2.92 -2.91 17.31
C GLN A 115 3.85 -3.12 16.10
N TYR A 116 3.78 -4.29 15.46
CA TYR A 116 4.55 -4.58 14.24
C TYR A 116 4.32 -3.53 13.15
N LEU A 117 3.06 -3.13 12.92
CA LEU A 117 2.73 -2.14 11.90
C LEU A 117 3.21 -0.73 12.26
N GLU A 118 3.20 -0.35 13.53
CA GLU A 118 3.73 0.94 14.00
C GLU A 118 5.24 1.04 13.76
N GLU A 119 5.97 -0.06 13.94
CA GLU A 119 7.42 -0.13 13.69
C GLU A 119 7.78 0.02 12.20
N LEU A 120 6.89 -0.33 11.28
CA LEU A 120 7.12 -0.19 9.82
C LEU A 120 7.13 1.26 9.34
N GLN A 121 6.62 2.22 10.12
CA GLN A 121 6.50 3.63 9.73
C GLN A 121 5.77 3.87 8.39
N CYS A 122 4.93 2.93 7.96
CA CYS A 122 4.12 3.10 6.76
C CYS A 122 2.86 3.93 7.05
N ILE A 123 2.32 4.59 6.01
CA ILE A 123 1.13 5.43 6.12
C ILE A 123 -0.13 4.63 5.76
N SER A 124 -0.04 3.84 4.71
CA SER A 124 -1.18 3.10 4.15
C SER A 124 -1.03 1.60 4.41
N TYR A 125 -1.71 1.11 5.42
CA TYR A 125 -1.68 -0.31 5.78
C TYR A 125 -2.38 -1.17 4.73
N THR A 126 -1.74 -2.31 4.42
CA THR A 126 -2.26 -3.28 3.46
C THR A 126 -2.30 -4.70 4.03
N ARG A 127 -2.99 -5.59 3.34
CA ARG A 127 -2.97 -7.03 3.69
C ARG A 127 -1.58 -7.65 3.49
N SER A 128 -0.72 -7.04 2.67
CA SER A 128 0.68 -7.49 2.49
C SER A 128 1.45 -7.40 3.80
N HIS A 129 1.29 -6.32 4.57
CA HIS A 129 1.92 -6.17 5.89
C HIS A 129 1.42 -7.24 6.88
N VAL A 130 0.10 -7.52 6.87
CA VAL A 130 -0.43 -8.61 7.71
C VAL A 130 0.13 -9.97 7.28
N ALA A 131 0.30 -10.19 5.97
CA ALA A 131 0.91 -11.42 5.47
C ALA A 131 2.36 -11.58 5.95
N ASP A 132 3.13 -10.48 5.98
CA ASP A 132 4.50 -10.49 6.52
C ASP A 132 4.50 -10.80 8.02
N PHE A 133 3.65 -10.13 8.79
CA PHE A 133 3.47 -10.44 10.21
C PHE A 133 3.15 -11.92 10.46
N LEU A 134 2.24 -12.51 9.67
CA LEU A 134 1.91 -13.94 9.78
C LEU A 134 3.09 -14.87 9.47
N VAL A 135 3.97 -14.45 8.55
CA VAL A 135 5.19 -15.20 8.22
C VAL A 135 6.22 -15.05 9.33
N GLU A 136 6.49 -13.84 9.79
CA GLU A 136 7.46 -13.56 10.85
C GLU A 136 7.06 -14.18 12.20
N SER A 137 5.76 -14.23 12.49
CA SER A 137 5.20 -14.91 13.66
C SER A 137 5.22 -16.45 13.55
N GLY A 138 5.69 -17.01 12.44
CA GLY A 138 5.73 -18.46 12.20
C GLY A 138 4.37 -19.12 11.92
N LEU A 139 3.29 -18.35 11.77
CA LEU A 139 1.94 -18.86 11.47
C LEU A 139 1.81 -19.32 10.01
N CYS A 140 2.63 -18.77 9.14
CA CYS A 140 2.69 -19.12 7.73
C CYS A 140 4.14 -19.25 7.29
N LYS A 141 4.40 -20.15 6.33
CA LYS A 141 5.73 -20.31 5.74
C LYS A 141 6.08 -19.22 4.72
N ASP A 142 5.08 -18.60 4.08
CA ASP A 142 5.25 -17.60 3.03
C ASP A 142 3.97 -16.76 2.84
N ARG A 143 4.10 -15.59 2.18
CA ARG A 143 2.99 -14.69 1.86
C ARG A 143 1.86 -15.39 1.07
N LYS A 144 2.21 -16.26 0.11
CA LYS A 144 1.22 -16.99 -0.70
C LYS A 144 0.30 -17.84 0.17
N ARG A 145 0.87 -18.51 1.19
CA ARG A 145 0.10 -19.28 2.17
C ARG A 145 -0.75 -18.36 3.04
N ALA A 146 -0.21 -17.21 3.48
CA ALA A 146 -0.94 -16.22 4.27
C ALA A 146 -2.20 -15.72 3.53
N PHE A 147 -2.06 -15.33 2.26
CA PHE A 147 -3.21 -14.92 1.45
C PHE A 147 -4.21 -16.06 1.23
N ARG A 148 -3.75 -17.25 0.85
CA ARG A 148 -4.64 -18.38 0.55
C ARG A 148 -5.46 -18.84 1.74
N SER A 149 -4.87 -18.88 2.95
CA SER A 149 -5.49 -19.52 4.11
C SER A 149 -6.08 -18.56 5.13
N TYR A 150 -5.64 -17.28 5.11
CA TYR A 150 -6.02 -16.32 6.14
C TYR A 150 -6.67 -15.05 5.56
N LEU A 151 -6.05 -14.39 4.58
CA LEU A 151 -6.39 -13.02 4.18
C LEU A 151 -7.26 -12.93 2.92
N GLY A 152 -7.24 -13.95 2.08
CA GLY A 152 -8.07 -14.01 0.86
C GLY A 152 -9.53 -14.34 1.18
N HIS A 153 -10.38 -14.26 0.17
CA HIS A 153 -11.81 -14.59 0.29
C HIS A 153 -12.00 -15.98 0.91
N GLY A 154 -12.85 -16.07 1.94
CA GLY A 154 -13.05 -17.31 2.69
C GLY A 154 -11.93 -17.68 3.68
N GLY A 155 -10.88 -16.89 3.78
CA GLY A 155 -9.81 -17.08 4.76
C GLY A 155 -10.23 -16.74 6.18
N LYS A 156 -9.51 -17.30 7.18
CA LYS A 156 -9.85 -17.16 8.61
C LYS A 156 -9.82 -15.73 9.13
N LEU A 157 -9.05 -14.85 8.51
CA LEU A 157 -8.88 -13.44 8.86
C LEU A 157 -9.44 -12.51 7.77
N TYR A 158 -10.26 -13.06 6.88
CA TYR A 158 -10.85 -12.27 5.81
C TYR A 158 -11.84 -11.24 6.38
N ILE A 159 -11.54 -9.98 6.15
CA ILE A 159 -12.45 -8.85 6.38
C ILE A 159 -12.79 -8.26 5.02
N LYS A 160 -14.08 -8.15 4.72
CA LYS A 160 -14.55 -7.52 3.49
C LYS A 160 -14.11 -6.06 3.46
N ALA A 161 -13.64 -5.61 2.31
CA ALA A 161 -13.31 -4.21 2.13
C ALA A 161 -14.56 -3.34 2.00
N ASP A 162 -14.44 -2.10 2.46
CA ASP A 162 -15.43 -1.04 2.32
C ASP A 162 -14.78 0.16 1.58
N TRP A 163 -14.25 -0.11 0.39
CA TRP A 163 -13.62 0.92 -0.44
C TRP A 163 -14.66 1.85 -1.08
N CYS A 164 -14.20 2.98 -1.62
CA CYS A 164 -15.05 3.83 -2.46
C CYS A 164 -15.56 3.06 -3.69
N SER A 165 -16.69 3.44 -4.22
CA SER A 165 -17.33 2.90 -5.43
C SER A 165 -17.58 4.00 -6.46
#